data_115ab4a85d613dcd22cf09208af65023
#
_entry.id   115ab4a85d613dcd22cf09208af65023
#
_cell.length_a   1.000
_cell.length_b   1.000
_cell.length_c   1.000
_cell.angle_alpha   90.00
_cell.angle_beta   90.00
_cell.angle_gamma   90.00
#
_symmetry.space_group_name_H-M   'P 1'
#
loop_
_entity.id
_entity.type
_entity.pdbx_description
1 polymer ?
#
loop_
_entity_poly.entity_id
_entity_poly.type
_entity_poly.pdbx_seq_one_letter_code
_entity_poly.pdbx_strand_id
1 'polypeptide(L)'
;IEPGNSGGPLFDVQGQVIGVMNMKSTLTPNLGFATPIDGIRPLLERPNSMAWSQWLRLGALDETRWVTDQPAMWSSKVGRVRVDGVGEGFGGRAYCHWVQRPEHQPYQVEVMVRLTDESGAAGIIFGSDGGDTHYGFYPSNSQLRLTRFEGPSVYDWTILDQVRSSHYRKGDWNHLRVVHRPDTIDCYLNDVLVIQSKDRDLVSGQVG
;
A
#
# COMPACT_ATOMS: atom_id res chain seq x y z
N ILE A 1 -29.15 0.13 2.97
CA ILE A 1 -28.34 -0.78 2.15
C ILE A 1 -28.36 -2.13 2.83
N GLU A 2 -28.84 -3.16 2.17
CA GLU A 2 -28.80 -4.52 2.68
C GLU A 2 -27.47 -5.21 2.31
N PRO A 3 -27.04 -6.24 3.06
CA PRO A 3 -25.89 -7.05 2.69
C PRO A 3 -26.07 -7.60 1.25
N GLY A 4 -25.04 -7.46 0.43
CA GLY A 4 -25.06 -7.82 -0.99
C GLY A 4 -25.22 -6.65 -1.95
N ASN A 5 -25.65 -5.48 -1.49
CA ASN A 5 -25.76 -4.28 -2.34
C ASN A 5 -24.44 -3.53 -2.52
N SER A 6 -23.41 -3.88 -1.75
CA SER A 6 -22.09 -3.24 -1.83
C SER A 6 -21.45 -3.52 -3.19
N GLY A 7 -20.98 -2.49 -3.87
CA GLY A 7 -20.50 -2.56 -5.26
C GLY A 7 -21.59 -2.41 -6.32
N GLY A 8 -22.87 -2.43 -5.94
CA GLY A 8 -23.99 -2.24 -6.85
C GLY A 8 -24.17 -0.78 -7.26
N PRO A 9 -24.78 -0.52 -8.44
CA PRO A 9 -25.01 0.84 -8.92
C PRO A 9 -26.14 1.53 -8.15
N LEU A 10 -25.95 2.83 -7.90
CA LEU A 10 -26.99 3.75 -7.44
C LEU A 10 -27.55 4.49 -8.67
N PHE A 11 -28.85 4.41 -8.88
CA PHE A 11 -29.54 5.06 -9.99
C PHE A 11 -30.30 6.31 -9.51
N ASP A 12 -30.39 7.31 -10.38
CA ASP A 12 -31.37 8.37 -10.24
C ASP A 12 -32.76 7.93 -10.73
N VAL A 13 -33.73 8.84 -10.64
CA VAL A 13 -35.13 8.59 -11.09
C VAL A 13 -35.27 8.49 -12.62
N GLN A 14 -34.25 8.85 -13.37
CA GLN A 14 -34.14 8.71 -14.81
C GLN A 14 -33.46 7.41 -15.23
N GLY A 15 -33.03 6.59 -14.26
CA GLY A 15 -32.33 5.32 -14.51
C GLY A 15 -30.85 5.49 -14.87
N GLN A 16 -30.26 6.64 -14.61
CA GLN A 16 -28.82 6.86 -14.81
C GLN A 16 -28.04 6.45 -13.58
N VAL A 17 -26.87 5.86 -13.77
CA VAL A 17 -25.96 5.53 -12.67
C VAL A 17 -25.30 6.80 -12.17
N ILE A 18 -25.56 7.16 -10.91
CA ILE A 18 -25.01 8.34 -10.24
C ILE A 18 -23.95 8.00 -9.20
N GLY A 19 -23.78 6.72 -8.87
CA GLY A 19 -22.77 6.28 -7.93
C GLY A 19 -22.71 4.78 -7.77
N VAL A 20 -21.77 4.31 -6.95
CA VAL A 20 -21.60 2.91 -6.57
C VAL A 20 -21.70 2.80 -5.04
N MET A 21 -22.57 1.90 -4.58
CA MET A 21 -22.84 1.70 -3.16
C MET A 21 -21.60 1.11 -2.47
N ASN A 22 -21.13 1.75 -1.40
CA ASN A 22 -19.89 1.32 -0.75
C ASN A 22 -20.00 1.11 0.77
N MET A 23 -20.95 1.76 1.44
CA MET A 23 -20.99 1.71 2.90
C MET A 23 -22.39 1.92 3.45
N LYS A 24 -22.67 1.30 4.60
CA LYS A 24 -23.86 1.54 5.44
C LYS A 24 -23.42 2.13 6.76
N SER A 25 -24.15 3.13 7.27
CA SER A 25 -23.93 3.62 8.62
C SER A 25 -24.31 2.56 9.65
N THR A 26 -23.43 2.32 10.60
CA THR A 26 -23.73 1.49 11.78
C THR A 26 -24.39 2.30 12.90
N LEU A 27 -24.29 3.64 12.85
CA LEU A 27 -24.81 4.55 13.85
C LEU A 27 -26.20 5.09 13.52
N THR A 28 -26.52 5.19 12.24
CA THR A 28 -27.80 5.76 11.77
C THR A 28 -28.53 4.72 10.94
N PRO A 29 -29.69 4.23 11.39
CA PRO A 29 -30.50 3.31 10.62
C PRO A 29 -30.84 3.87 9.23
N ASN A 30 -30.86 3.01 8.21
CA ASN A 30 -31.25 3.33 6.83
C ASN A 30 -30.40 4.39 6.11
N LEU A 31 -29.24 4.78 6.68
CA LEU A 31 -28.29 5.65 6.00
C LEU A 31 -27.22 4.84 5.28
N GLY A 32 -27.11 5.03 3.98
CA GLY A 32 -26.08 4.44 3.14
C GLY A 32 -25.29 5.50 2.39
N PHE A 33 -24.11 5.12 1.94
CA PHE A 33 -23.21 5.97 1.18
C PHE A 33 -22.86 5.32 -0.14
N ALA A 34 -22.63 6.15 -1.13
CA ALA A 34 -22.15 5.73 -2.45
C ALA A 34 -21.00 6.63 -2.89
N THR A 35 -20.05 6.06 -3.61
CA THR A 35 -19.02 6.84 -4.31
C THR A 35 -19.66 7.45 -5.57
N PRO A 36 -19.59 8.78 -5.79
CA PRO A 36 -20.13 9.42 -6.97
C PRO A 36 -19.52 8.84 -8.25
N ILE A 37 -20.33 8.72 -9.31
CA ILE A 37 -19.88 8.14 -10.59
C ILE A 37 -18.75 8.95 -11.24
N ASP A 38 -18.70 10.24 -11.02
CA ASP A 38 -17.64 11.10 -11.56
C ASP A 38 -16.26 10.74 -10.99
N GLY A 39 -16.20 10.26 -9.73
CA GLY A 39 -14.96 9.73 -9.13
C GLY A 39 -14.54 8.37 -9.71
N ILE A 40 -15.47 7.64 -10.33
CA ILE A 40 -15.22 6.31 -10.90
C ILE A 40 -14.93 6.39 -12.40
N ARG A 41 -15.45 7.41 -13.09
CA ARG A 41 -15.29 7.59 -14.54
C ARG A 41 -13.83 7.51 -15.01
N PRO A 42 -12.83 8.14 -14.34
CA PRO A 42 -11.43 8.02 -14.75
C PRO A 42 -10.91 6.58 -14.70
N LEU A 43 -11.44 5.75 -13.78
CA LEU A 43 -11.06 4.33 -13.68
C LEU A 43 -11.62 3.49 -14.83
N LEU A 44 -12.79 3.88 -15.38
CA LEU A 44 -13.36 3.24 -16.56
C LEU A 44 -12.63 3.64 -17.84
N GLU A 45 -12.14 4.88 -17.91
CA GLU A 45 -11.37 5.40 -19.05
C GLU A 45 -9.94 4.86 -19.08
N ARG A 46 -9.36 4.61 -17.90
CA ARG A 46 -8.00 4.09 -17.72
C ARG A 46 -7.99 2.94 -16.72
N PRO A 47 -8.57 1.80 -17.08
CA PRO A 47 -8.62 0.65 -16.17
C PRO A 47 -7.21 0.17 -15.84
N ASN A 48 -7.00 -0.24 -14.59
CA ASN A 48 -5.78 -0.94 -14.22
C ASN A 48 -5.75 -2.28 -14.96
N SER A 49 -4.70 -2.49 -15.77
CA SER A 49 -4.51 -3.74 -16.52
C SER A 49 -4.06 -4.92 -15.62
N MET A 50 -3.74 -4.64 -14.34
CA MET A 50 -3.34 -5.66 -13.39
C MET A 50 -4.52 -6.57 -13.03
N ALA A 51 -4.33 -7.89 -13.15
CA ALA A 51 -5.34 -8.85 -12.72
C ALA A 51 -5.62 -8.70 -11.21
N TRP A 52 -6.88 -8.89 -10.80
CA TRP A 52 -7.29 -8.73 -9.40
C TRP A 52 -6.46 -9.60 -8.44
N SER A 53 -6.13 -10.84 -8.82
CA SER A 53 -5.29 -11.75 -8.05
C SER A 53 -3.83 -11.29 -7.89
N GLN A 54 -3.40 -10.36 -8.72
CA GLN A 54 -2.06 -9.76 -8.69
C GLN A 54 -2.06 -8.34 -8.11
N TRP A 55 -3.22 -7.86 -7.65
CA TRP A 55 -3.38 -6.55 -7.02
C TRP A 55 -3.58 -6.71 -5.53
N LEU A 56 -2.57 -6.36 -4.76
CA LEU A 56 -2.53 -6.51 -3.31
C LEU A 56 -2.65 -5.14 -2.65
N ARG A 57 -3.64 -5.00 -1.79
CA ARG A 57 -3.89 -3.79 -1.01
C ARG A 57 -3.69 -4.08 0.46
N LEU A 58 -2.67 -3.48 1.05
CA LEU A 58 -2.29 -3.70 2.44
C LEU A 58 -3.12 -2.84 3.40
N GLY A 59 -3.44 -3.39 4.55
CA GLY A 59 -4.11 -2.67 5.64
C GLY A 59 -5.62 -2.54 5.51
N ALA A 60 -6.26 -3.15 4.53
CA ALA A 60 -7.62 -2.80 4.21
C ALA A 60 -8.70 -3.61 4.94
N LEU A 61 -8.65 -4.93 4.99
CA LEU A 61 -9.89 -5.65 5.25
C LEU A 61 -9.78 -6.94 6.10
N ASP A 62 -8.60 -7.49 6.34
CA ASP A 62 -8.50 -8.79 7.02
C ASP A 62 -7.29 -8.85 7.96
N GLU A 63 -7.54 -8.52 9.22
CA GLU A 63 -6.51 -8.52 10.28
C GLU A 63 -5.96 -9.92 10.56
N THR A 64 -6.66 -10.98 10.14
CA THR A 64 -6.22 -12.37 10.36
C THR A 64 -5.11 -12.79 9.41
N ARG A 65 -4.85 -12.02 8.37
CA ARG A 65 -3.83 -12.29 7.35
C ARG A 65 -2.54 -11.52 7.53
N TRP A 66 -2.43 -10.79 8.63
CA TRP A 66 -1.24 -10.03 8.94
C TRP A 66 -0.35 -10.77 9.93
N VAL A 67 0.92 -10.86 9.61
CA VAL A 67 1.96 -11.36 10.52
C VAL A 67 2.88 -10.19 10.84
N THR A 68 2.94 -9.84 12.10
CA THR A 68 3.80 -8.75 12.61
C THR A 68 5.01 -9.32 13.30
N ASP A 69 6.17 -8.76 13.02
CA ASP A 69 7.40 -9.08 13.74
C ASP A 69 7.49 -8.21 15.01
N GLN A 70 8.03 -8.80 16.04
CA GLN A 70 8.41 -8.12 17.28
C GLN A 70 9.74 -7.37 17.03
N PRO A 71 10.08 -6.28 17.78
CA PRO A 71 9.47 -5.83 19.02
C PRO A 71 8.57 -4.61 18.92
N ALA A 72 8.29 -4.08 17.72
CA ALA A 72 7.44 -2.90 17.60
C ALA A 72 6.00 -3.19 18.03
N MET A 73 5.34 -2.17 18.58
CA MET A 73 3.94 -2.28 18.98
C MET A 73 3.03 -1.97 17.80
N TRP A 74 2.36 -3.00 17.31
CA TRP A 74 1.36 -2.91 16.27
C TRP A 74 -0.03 -2.84 16.86
N SER A 75 -0.83 -1.92 16.38
CA SER A 75 -2.24 -1.80 16.76
C SER A 75 -3.12 -1.57 15.54
N SER A 76 -4.28 -2.22 15.51
CA SER A 76 -5.27 -2.03 14.47
C SER A 76 -6.54 -1.46 15.07
N LYS A 77 -7.08 -0.41 14.45
CA LYS A 77 -8.34 0.22 14.84
C LYS A 77 -9.01 0.87 13.65
N VAL A 78 -10.26 0.46 13.41
CA VAL A 78 -11.12 1.07 12.36
C VAL A 78 -10.42 1.09 11.00
N GLY A 79 -9.87 -0.06 10.56
CA GLY A 79 -9.20 -0.20 9.27
C GLY A 79 -7.87 0.55 9.15
N ARG A 80 -7.30 0.98 10.27
CA ARG A 80 -5.97 1.62 10.33
C ARG A 80 -5.03 0.76 11.14
N VAL A 81 -3.84 0.58 10.63
CA VAL A 81 -2.73 -0.05 11.33
C VAL A 81 -1.79 1.06 11.79
N ARG A 82 -1.41 1.02 13.05
CA ARG A 82 -0.42 1.93 13.64
C ARG A 82 0.71 1.10 14.22
N VAL A 83 1.92 1.53 13.97
CA VAL A 83 3.13 1.00 14.57
C VAL A 83 3.79 2.07 15.43
N ASP A 84 4.07 1.73 16.66
CA ASP A 84 4.80 2.56 17.62
C ASP A 84 6.06 1.82 18.08
N GLY A 85 7.15 2.56 18.29
CA GLY A 85 8.42 2.01 18.74
C GLY A 85 9.40 1.75 17.60
N VAL A 86 10.49 1.12 17.96
CA VAL A 86 11.62 0.81 17.08
C VAL A 86 11.73 -0.69 16.96
N GLY A 87 11.92 -1.19 15.76
CA GLY A 87 12.15 -2.58 15.46
C GLY A 87 13.63 -2.99 15.65
N GLU A 88 14.06 -4.00 14.95
CA GLU A 88 15.41 -4.57 15.05
C GLU A 88 16.31 -4.19 13.87
N GLY A 89 17.59 -4.47 14.01
CA GLY A 89 18.59 -4.28 12.95
C GLY A 89 18.84 -2.83 12.60
N PHE A 90 19.53 -2.64 11.48
CA PHE A 90 19.80 -1.30 10.96
C PHE A 90 18.51 -0.57 10.58
N GLY A 91 18.38 0.65 11.07
CA GLY A 91 17.19 1.49 10.87
C GLY A 91 16.03 1.16 11.81
N GLY A 92 16.17 0.22 12.75
CA GLY A 92 15.12 -0.16 13.70
C GLY A 92 13.86 -0.65 13.00
N ARG A 93 14.02 -1.59 12.07
CA ARG A 93 12.95 -2.08 11.20
C ARG A 93 11.95 -2.96 11.94
N ALA A 94 10.68 -2.77 11.65
CA ALA A 94 9.60 -3.62 12.08
C ALA A 94 8.69 -3.93 10.89
N TYR A 95 8.31 -5.18 10.71
CA TYR A 95 7.59 -5.64 9.55
C TYR A 95 6.19 -6.10 9.90
N CYS A 96 5.29 -5.92 8.96
CA CYS A 96 3.97 -6.51 8.96
C CYS A 96 3.76 -7.17 7.59
N HIS A 97 3.92 -8.48 7.54
CA HIS A 97 3.83 -9.25 6.32
C HIS A 97 2.41 -9.71 6.05
N TRP A 98 2.01 -9.63 4.80
CA TRP A 98 0.79 -10.24 4.31
C TRP A 98 1.04 -11.73 4.03
N VAL A 99 0.20 -12.62 4.53
CA VAL A 99 0.39 -14.08 4.35
C VAL A 99 0.27 -14.54 2.90
N GLN A 100 -0.49 -13.81 2.08
CA GLN A 100 -0.53 -14.06 0.64
C GLN A 100 0.72 -13.46 0.00
N ARG A 101 1.30 -14.18 -0.93
CA ARG A 101 2.35 -13.66 -1.79
C ARG A 101 1.88 -13.70 -3.24
N PRO A 102 2.33 -12.78 -4.08
CA PRO A 102 2.11 -12.89 -5.52
C PRO A 102 2.72 -14.20 -6.04
N GLU A 103 1.97 -14.92 -6.82
CA GLU A 103 2.44 -16.18 -7.41
C GLU A 103 3.47 -15.93 -8.53
N HIS A 104 3.34 -14.80 -9.22
CA HIS A 104 4.21 -14.40 -10.33
C HIS A 104 4.14 -12.90 -10.59
N GLN A 105 5.11 -12.40 -11.34
CA GLN A 105 5.13 -11.02 -11.84
C GLN A 105 4.37 -10.92 -13.18
N PRO A 106 3.81 -9.73 -13.52
CA PRO A 106 3.82 -8.53 -12.72
C PRO A 106 2.81 -8.59 -11.57
N TYR A 107 3.09 -7.88 -10.48
CA TYR A 107 2.11 -7.63 -9.43
C TYR A 107 2.17 -6.17 -8.94
N GLN A 108 1.11 -5.75 -8.29
CA GLN A 108 0.98 -4.42 -7.73
C GLN A 108 0.67 -4.50 -6.23
N VAL A 109 1.37 -3.68 -5.45
CA VAL A 109 1.13 -3.48 -4.02
C VAL A 109 0.86 -2.01 -3.77
N GLU A 110 -0.13 -1.72 -2.94
CA GLU A 110 -0.44 -0.34 -2.57
C GLU A 110 -0.82 -0.21 -1.09
N VAL A 111 -0.54 0.95 -0.53
CA VAL A 111 -0.87 1.29 0.86
C VAL A 111 -1.06 2.80 1.01
N MET A 112 -1.90 3.19 1.94
CA MET A 112 -1.96 4.57 2.43
C MET A 112 -1.08 4.69 3.67
N VAL A 113 -0.09 5.57 3.64
CA VAL A 113 0.81 5.82 4.78
C VAL A 113 0.75 7.25 5.25
N ARG A 114 0.96 7.45 6.54
CA ARG A 114 1.15 8.76 7.15
C ARG A 114 2.23 8.69 8.22
N LEU A 115 3.28 9.47 8.08
CA LEU A 115 4.29 9.64 9.12
C LEU A 115 3.80 10.67 10.14
N THR A 116 3.85 10.33 11.42
CA THR A 116 3.65 11.29 12.52
C THR A 116 4.96 11.95 12.91
N ASP A 117 6.08 11.28 12.64
CA ASP A 117 7.43 11.78 12.77
C ASP A 117 8.16 11.58 11.43
N GLU A 118 8.56 12.67 10.79
CA GLU A 118 9.22 12.64 9.49
C GLU A 118 10.66 12.10 9.54
N SER A 119 11.26 11.98 10.70
CA SER A 119 12.58 11.34 10.87
C SER A 119 12.47 9.80 10.77
N GLY A 120 11.27 9.27 10.97
CA GLY A 120 10.97 7.85 10.79
C GLY A 120 10.77 7.47 9.33
N ALA A 121 10.32 6.24 9.14
CA ALA A 121 9.96 5.68 7.84
C ALA A 121 8.77 4.73 8.00
N ALA A 122 7.87 4.72 7.02
CA ALA A 122 6.84 3.70 6.89
C ALA A 122 6.45 3.58 5.42
N GLY A 123 6.23 2.36 4.94
CA GLY A 123 5.89 2.16 3.54
C GLY A 123 5.65 0.70 3.18
N ILE A 124 5.98 0.36 1.97
CA ILE A 124 5.78 -0.96 1.39
C ILE A 124 7.09 -1.74 1.44
N ILE A 125 7.04 -3.00 1.86
CA ILE A 125 8.06 -4.00 1.57
C ILE A 125 7.52 -5.01 0.54
N PHE A 126 8.40 -5.52 -0.32
CA PHE A 126 8.04 -6.48 -1.36
C PHE A 126 9.24 -7.31 -1.77
N GLY A 127 9.00 -8.45 -2.42
CA GLY A 127 10.07 -9.40 -2.71
C GLY A 127 10.74 -9.94 -1.46
N SER A 128 10.02 -10.01 -0.33
CA SER A 128 10.57 -10.35 0.98
C SER A 128 10.66 -11.87 1.17
N ASP A 129 11.75 -12.31 1.78
CA ASP A 129 11.91 -13.69 2.27
C ASP A 129 11.13 -13.97 3.57
N GLY A 130 10.50 -12.94 4.15
CA GLY A 130 9.84 -12.98 5.45
C GLY A 130 10.73 -12.51 6.60
N GLY A 131 11.93 -12.04 6.30
CA GLY A 131 12.91 -11.56 7.26
C GLY A 131 13.61 -10.29 6.76
N ASP A 132 14.93 -10.28 6.84
CA ASP A 132 15.74 -9.10 6.56
C ASP A 132 15.98 -8.82 5.08
N THR A 133 15.68 -9.77 4.17
CA THR A 133 15.86 -9.59 2.72
C THR A 133 14.58 -9.10 2.06
N HIS A 134 14.58 -7.89 1.52
CA HIS A 134 13.42 -7.30 0.84
C HIS A 134 13.75 -6.02 0.10
N TYR A 135 12.90 -5.63 -0.83
CA TYR A 135 12.81 -4.23 -1.28
C TYR A 135 11.93 -3.41 -0.31
N GLY A 136 12.28 -2.13 -0.16
CA GLY A 136 11.47 -1.16 0.56
C GLY A 136 11.20 0.08 -0.28
N PHE A 137 9.92 0.53 -0.34
CA PHE A 137 9.55 1.83 -0.89
C PHE A 137 8.81 2.64 0.16
N TYR A 138 9.40 3.74 0.59
CA TYR A 138 8.93 4.51 1.74
C TYR A 138 9.38 5.96 1.73
N PRO A 139 8.58 6.90 2.31
CA PRO A 139 9.04 8.23 2.71
C PRO A 139 9.90 8.17 3.98
N SER A 140 10.92 9.01 4.03
CA SER A 140 11.74 9.29 5.21
C SER A 140 12.43 10.64 5.04
N ASN A 141 12.42 11.52 6.05
CA ASN A 141 12.97 12.87 5.97
C ASN A 141 12.50 13.67 4.75
N SER A 142 11.20 13.56 4.42
CA SER A 142 10.58 14.20 3.25
C SER A 142 11.21 13.79 1.91
N GLN A 143 11.83 12.62 1.85
CA GLN A 143 12.34 12.00 0.64
C GLN A 143 11.67 10.63 0.47
N LEU A 144 11.46 10.23 -0.77
CA LEU A 144 11.05 8.87 -1.10
C LEU A 144 12.30 8.06 -1.41
N ARG A 145 12.35 6.85 -0.91
CA ARG A 145 13.45 5.92 -1.14
C ARG A 145 12.94 4.61 -1.66
N LEU A 146 13.63 4.09 -2.67
CA LEU A 146 13.60 2.69 -3.04
C LEU A 146 14.91 2.06 -2.57
N THR A 147 14.81 1.04 -1.74
CA THR A 147 15.97 0.38 -1.12
C THR A 147 15.90 -1.12 -1.31
N ARG A 148 17.05 -1.79 -1.22
CA ARG A 148 17.18 -3.22 -1.08
C ARG A 148 17.92 -3.53 0.20
N PHE A 149 17.38 -4.43 1.00
CA PHE A 149 18.01 -5.02 2.16
C PHE A 149 18.31 -6.49 1.87
N GLU A 150 19.49 -6.94 2.25
CA GLU A 150 19.97 -8.31 2.07
C GLU A 150 20.43 -8.92 3.40
N GLY A 151 20.10 -8.25 4.52
CA GLY A 151 20.46 -8.66 5.88
C GLY A 151 20.17 -7.57 6.91
N PRO A 152 20.54 -7.81 8.19
CA PRO A 152 20.22 -6.93 9.31
C PRO A 152 21.20 -5.75 9.47
N SER A 153 22.33 -5.77 8.79
CA SER A 153 23.40 -4.80 8.95
C SER A 153 23.26 -3.56 8.06
N VAL A 154 23.90 -2.47 8.43
CA VAL A 154 24.04 -1.30 7.56
C VAL A 154 24.77 -1.61 6.25
N TYR A 155 25.64 -2.59 6.24
CA TYR A 155 26.37 -3.03 5.04
C TYR A 155 25.49 -3.82 4.06
N ASP A 156 24.35 -4.33 4.53
CA ASP A 156 23.38 -5.07 3.74
C ASP A 156 22.28 -4.17 3.17
N TRP A 157 22.43 -2.85 3.31
CA TRP A 157 21.47 -1.86 2.86
C TRP A 157 21.98 -1.07 1.66
N THR A 158 21.22 -1.14 0.58
CA THR A 158 21.49 -0.41 -0.66
C THR A 158 20.34 0.54 -0.97
N ILE A 159 20.63 1.81 -1.18
CA ILE A 159 19.69 2.77 -1.75
C ILE A 159 19.77 2.63 -3.26
N LEU A 160 18.72 2.10 -3.88
CA LEU A 160 18.62 1.95 -5.32
C LEU A 160 18.30 3.29 -6.00
N ASP A 161 17.43 4.07 -5.35
CA ASP A 161 17.10 5.43 -5.78
C ASP A 161 16.46 6.23 -4.63
N GLN A 162 16.60 7.56 -4.67
CA GLN A 162 15.91 8.47 -3.75
C GLN A 162 15.56 9.78 -4.43
N VAL A 163 14.37 10.31 -4.12
CA VAL A 163 13.85 11.52 -4.76
C VAL A 163 13.05 12.37 -3.76
N ARG A 164 13.11 13.68 -3.95
CA ARG A 164 12.13 14.61 -3.37
C ARG A 164 11.02 14.86 -4.37
N SER A 165 9.78 14.78 -3.91
CA SER A 165 8.62 15.01 -4.75
C SER A 165 7.73 16.08 -4.15
N SER A 166 7.28 17.03 -4.98
CA SER A 166 6.26 18.03 -4.61
C SER A 166 4.88 17.40 -4.33
N HIS A 167 4.68 16.15 -4.74
CA HIS A 167 3.45 15.39 -4.48
C HIS A 167 3.44 14.75 -3.09
N TYR A 168 4.57 14.77 -2.34
CA TYR A 168 4.62 14.28 -0.97
C TYR A 168 3.92 15.24 -0.01
N ARG A 169 2.97 14.73 0.76
CA ARG A 169 2.18 15.48 1.75
C ARG A 169 2.71 15.18 3.14
N LYS A 170 3.56 16.08 3.64
CA LYS A 170 4.16 15.94 4.97
C LYS A 170 3.08 15.92 6.07
N GLY A 171 3.15 14.92 6.97
CA GLY A 171 2.22 14.77 8.09
C GLY A 171 0.79 14.36 7.68
N ASP A 172 0.55 14.12 6.41
CA ASP A 172 -0.75 13.71 5.87
C ASP A 172 -0.67 12.34 5.18
N TRP A 173 -1.82 11.82 4.78
CA TRP A 173 -1.92 10.55 4.09
C TRP A 173 -1.36 10.64 2.67
N ASN A 174 -0.46 9.70 2.36
CA ASN A 174 0.11 9.51 1.04
C ASN A 174 -0.20 8.12 0.52
N HIS A 175 -0.62 8.03 -0.74
CA HIS A 175 -0.81 6.78 -1.43
C HIS A 175 0.52 6.34 -2.04
N LEU A 176 1.05 5.23 -1.55
CA LEU A 176 2.20 4.56 -2.14
C LEU A 176 1.72 3.37 -2.96
N ARG A 177 2.29 3.20 -4.13
CA ARG A 177 2.02 2.08 -5.01
C ARG A 177 3.30 1.62 -5.69
N VAL A 178 3.53 0.31 -5.69
CA VAL A 178 4.63 -0.33 -6.39
C VAL A 178 4.06 -1.27 -7.44
N VAL A 179 4.57 -1.21 -8.65
CA VAL A 179 4.35 -2.22 -9.69
C VAL A 179 5.67 -2.92 -9.93
N HIS A 180 5.74 -4.18 -9.52
CA HIS A 180 6.92 -5.02 -9.67
C HIS A 180 6.77 -5.91 -10.91
N ARG A 181 7.59 -5.63 -11.92
CA ARG A 181 7.64 -6.36 -13.20
C ARG A 181 8.91 -7.19 -13.29
N PRO A 182 8.99 -8.12 -14.23
CA PRO A 182 10.20 -8.93 -14.44
C PRO A 182 11.45 -8.10 -14.76
N ASP A 183 11.30 -6.89 -15.29
CA ASP A 183 12.39 -6.05 -15.77
C ASP A 183 12.46 -4.65 -15.12
N THR A 184 11.42 -4.26 -14.39
CA THR A 184 11.33 -2.93 -13.76
C THR A 184 10.55 -2.95 -12.45
N ILE A 185 10.92 -2.04 -11.57
CA ILE A 185 10.18 -1.65 -10.38
C ILE A 185 9.72 -0.21 -10.57
N ASP A 186 8.42 0.00 -10.66
CA ASP A 186 7.83 1.33 -10.78
C ASP A 186 7.20 1.74 -9.45
N CYS A 187 7.66 2.84 -8.87
CA CYS A 187 7.18 3.37 -7.61
C CYS A 187 6.40 4.66 -7.83
N TYR A 188 5.19 4.69 -7.30
CA TYR A 188 4.26 5.82 -7.45
C TYR A 188 3.94 6.43 -6.08
N LEU A 189 3.84 7.73 -6.07
CA LEU A 189 3.35 8.53 -4.95
C LEU A 189 2.14 9.34 -5.41
N ASN A 190 0.99 9.15 -4.76
CA ASN A 190 -0.24 9.87 -5.09
C ASN A 190 -0.53 9.83 -6.60
N ASP A 191 -0.41 8.62 -7.19
CA ASP A 191 -0.60 8.29 -8.61
C ASP A 191 0.47 8.85 -9.58
N VAL A 192 1.50 9.54 -9.09
CA VAL A 192 2.61 10.04 -9.90
C VAL A 192 3.79 9.05 -9.83
N LEU A 193 4.31 8.63 -10.98
CA LEU A 193 5.55 7.84 -11.05
C LEU A 193 6.70 8.71 -10.55
N VAL A 194 7.37 8.28 -9.49
CA VAL A 194 8.45 9.03 -8.84
C VAL A 194 9.81 8.34 -8.91
N ILE A 195 9.84 7.02 -8.92
CA ILE A 195 11.06 6.21 -9.07
C ILE A 195 10.78 5.07 -10.02
N GLN A 196 11.74 4.78 -10.91
CA GLN A 196 11.76 3.58 -11.73
C GLN A 196 13.15 2.95 -11.65
N SER A 197 13.21 1.67 -11.26
CA SER A 197 14.46 0.91 -11.14
C SER A 197 14.45 -0.32 -12.05
N LYS A 198 15.64 -0.73 -12.49
CA LYS A 198 15.87 -1.97 -13.23
C LYS A 198 16.51 -3.07 -12.38
N ASP A 199 16.54 -2.88 -11.06
CA ASP A 199 17.02 -3.91 -10.15
C ASP A 199 16.14 -5.17 -10.23
N ARG A 200 16.75 -6.36 -10.18
CA ARG A 200 16.09 -7.66 -10.37
C ARG A 200 16.57 -8.73 -9.39
N ASP A 201 17.23 -8.32 -8.33
CA ASP A 201 17.85 -9.31 -7.43
C ASP A 201 16.80 -10.07 -6.61
N LEU A 202 15.66 -9.42 -6.28
CA LEU A 202 14.56 -10.06 -5.54
C LEU A 202 13.31 -10.16 -6.43
N VAL A 203 13.15 -11.30 -7.10
CA VAL A 203 12.08 -11.51 -8.10
C VAL A 203 10.75 -11.99 -7.53
N SER A 204 10.77 -12.58 -6.34
CA SER A 204 9.58 -13.14 -5.69
C SER A 204 9.68 -12.99 -4.17
N GLY A 205 8.54 -13.07 -3.49
CA GLY A 205 8.54 -13.00 -2.04
C GLY A 205 7.23 -12.47 -1.48
N GLN A 206 7.18 -12.34 -0.17
CA GLN A 206 6.06 -11.73 0.54
C GLN A 206 6.02 -10.22 0.31
N VAL A 207 4.85 -9.66 0.62
CA VAL A 207 4.61 -8.21 0.63
C VAL A 207 4.14 -7.77 2.01
N GLY A 208 4.36 -6.52 2.35
CA GLY A 208 4.00 -6.00 3.66
C GLY A 208 4.14 -4.50 3.77
#